data_94640688440a317a900a36dbab7ba5a0
#
_entry.id   94640688440a317a900a36dbab7ba5a0
#
_cell.length_a   1.000
_cell.length_b   1.000
_cell.length_c   1.000
_cell.angle_alpha   90.00
_cell.angle_beta   90.00
_cell.angle_gamma   90.00
#
_symmetry.space_group_name_H-M   'P 1'
#
loop_
_entity.id
_entity.type
_entity.pdbx_description
1 polymer ?
#
loop_
_entity_poly.entity_id
_entity_poly.type
_entity_poly.pdbx_seq_one_letter_code
_entity_poly.pdbx_strand_id
1 'polypeptide(L)'
;MDRILVIPDVHNRIQEVEKILNRVEFDLLISLGDWFDSFEDTPDMAERTAEYVLDLTRTLGNKFIWLLGNHDVPYVFPELYIQHNCTGSTVEKAERVGNVLNKRLNRDSVKLAYAVTDRSGLDIVFSHAGVSDYHFANPVSGTVSTKKILEKCDHALMEMWLGRDHELLHAGRSRGGRLSVGGITWQDFYYDFDPLPEISQVFGHSHTEEVAVIGKNWDRIWPSDNGDGSVEFNMLFSETININLDTGLKHYMVIEDERITIYETNEKRKRTRGERTKQ
;
A
#
# COMPACT_ATOMS: atom_id res chain seq x y z
N MET A 1 -8.90 -3.09 18.51
CA MET A 1 -7.91 -2.82 17.41
C MET A 1 -7.97 -1.33 17.17
N ASP A 2 -6.82 -0.71 16.97
CA ASP A 2 -6.77 0.70 16.60
C ASP A 2 -7.51 0.94 15.29
N ARG A 3 -8.00 2.14 15.08
CA ARG A 3 -8.63 2.51 13.82
C ARG A 3 -7.55 2.76 12.77
N ILE A 4 -7.50 1.90 11.76
CA ILE A 4 -6.48 1.92 10.72
C ILE A 4 -7.09 2.50 9.44
N LEU A 5 -6.49 3.57 8.94
CA LEU A 5 -6.79 4.12 7.62
C LEU A 5 -5.76 3.59 6.62
N VAL A 6 -6.23 3.04 5.49
CA VAL A 6 -5.37 2.56 4.41
C VAL A 6 -5.68 3.36 3.14
N ILE A 7 -4.65 3.94 2.55
CA ILE A 7 -4.72 4.64 1.26
C ILE A 7 -3.93 3.86 0.21
N PRO A 8 -4.50 3.66 -0.99
CA PRO A 8 -3.80 3.00 -2.10
C PRO A 8 -2.79 3.93 -2.78
N ASP A 9 -2.40 3.57 -3.98
CA ASP A 9 -1.48 4.26 -4.87
C ASP A 9 -1.87 5.73 -5.08
N VAL A 10 -0.94 6.64 -4.82
CA VAL A 10 -1.23 8.09 -4.74
C VAL A 10 -0.97 8.81 -6.05
N HIS A 11 0.14 8.54 -6.72
CA HIS A 11 0.50 9.13 -8.02
C HIS A 11 0.30 10.65 -8.09
N ASN A 12 0.96 11.37 -7.18
CA ASN A 12 0.92 12.85 -7.05
C ASN A 12 -0.46 13.46 -6.72
N ARG A 13 -1.47 12.64 -6.31
CA ARG A 13 -2.83 13.12 -5.99
C ARG A 13 -2.95 13.58 -4.53
N ILE A 14 -2.12 14.50 -4.10
CA ILE A 14 -2.06 15.01 -2.71
C ILE A 14 -3.44 15.53 -2.25
N GLN A 15 -4.17 16.20 -3.13
CA GLN A 15 -5.47 16.79 -2.78
C GLN A 15 -6.53 15.72 -2.39
N GLU A 16 -6.49 14.56 -3.04
CA GLU A 16 -7.34 13.42 -2.71
C GLU A 16 -6.94 12.83 -1.36
N VAL A 17 -5.66 12.70 -1.09
CA VAL A 17 -5.14 12.27 0.22
C VAL A 17 -5.59 13.23 1.31
N GLU A 18 -5.45 14.53 1.12
CA GLU A 18 -5.91 15.55 2.09
C GLU A 18 -7.42 15.47 2.36
N LYS A 19 -8.23 15.23 1.33
CA LYS A 19 -9.67 15.04 1.50
C LYS A 19 -9.98 13.83 2.40
N ILE A 20 -9.24 12.72 2.21
CA ILE A 20 -9.39 11.51 3.02
C ILE A 20 -8.97 11.80 4.46
N LEU A 21 -7.77 12.34 4.67
CA LEU A 21 -7.23 12.63 6.01
C LEU A 21 -8.11 13.61 6.81
N ASN A 22 -8.75 14.56 6.14
CA ASN A 22 -9.67 15.52 6.78
C ASN A 22 -11.05 14.92 7.12
N ARG A 23 -11.37 13.73 6.60
CA ARG A 23 -12.68 13.07 6.82
C ARG A 23 -12.63 11.97 7.85
N VAL A 24 -11.49 11.33 8.01
CA VAL A 24 -11.33 10.09 8.79
C VAL A 24 -10.40 10.35 9.95
N GLU A 25 -10.89 10.15 11.16
CA GLU A 25 -10.02 10.01 12.33
C GLU A 25 -9.39 8.62 12.32
N PHE A 26 -8.12 8.52 12.64
CA PHE A 26 -7.37 7.27 12.65
C PHE A 26 -6.28 7.26 13.73
N ASP A 27 -5.92 6.08 14.19
CA ASP A 27 -4.79 5.86 15.09
C ASP A 27 -3.52 5.51 14.29
N LEU A 28 -3.71 4.84 13.14
CA LEU A 28 -2.63 4.44 12.24
C LEU A 28 -3.05 4.71 10.78
N LEU A 29 -2.15 5.36 10.03
CA LEU A 29 -2.24 5.52 8.58
C LEU A 29 -1.26 4.57 7.90
N ILE A 30 -1.75 3.73 7.00
CA ILE A 30 -0.93 2.89 6.12
C ILE A 30 -1.11 3.38 4.68
N SER A 31 -0.03 3.82 4.04
CA SER A 31 0.00 4.06 2.60
C SER A 31 0.57 2.86 1.89
N LEU A 32 -0.14 2.36 0.88
CA LEU A 32 0.32 1.23 0.06
C LEU A 32 1.42 1.60 -0.93
N GLY A 33 1.80 2.88 -1.02
CA GLY A 33 2.92 3.33 -1.83
C GLY A 33 2.52 4.07 -3.11
N ASP A 34 3.46 4.09 -4.06
CA ASP A 34 3.35 4.79 -5.33
C ASP A 34 2.88 6.26 -5.16
N TRP A 35 3.65 7.02 -4.37
CA TRP A 35 3.42 8.44 -4.17
C TRP A 35 3.73 9.25 -5.41
N PHE A 36 4.72 8.80 -6.19
CA PHE A 36 5.26 9.52 -7.33
C PHE A 36 4.73 8.98 -8.65
N ASP A 37 5.08 9.70 -9.71
CA ASP A 37 4.78 9.43 -11.10
C ASP A 37 3.28 9.39 -11.43
N SER A 38 2.90 10.23 -12.34
CA SER A 38 1.63 10.20 -13.05
C SER A 38 1.93 10.49 -14.53
N PHE A 39 0.98 10.24 -15.41
CA PHE A 39 1.19 10.42 -16.86
C PHE A 39 1.50 11.87 -17.28
N GLU A 40 1.12 12.86 -16.47
CA GLU A 40 1.22 14.28 -16.79
C GLU A 40 2.00 15.09 -15.74
N ASP A 41 2.76 14.42 -14.88
CA ASP A 41 3.46 15.10 -13.80
C ASP A 41 4.76 15.77 -14.25
N THR A 42 5.13 16.78 -13.49
CA THR A 42 6.36 17.55 -13.67
C THR A 42 7.33 17.31 -12.50
N PRO A 43 8.63 17.62 -12.67
CA PRO A 43 9.59 17.58 -11.56
C PRO A 43 9.12 18.41 -10.35
N ASP A 44 8.45 19.55 -10.57
CA ASP A 44 7.92 20.39 -9.50
C ASP A 44 6.76 19.69 -8.75
N MET A 45 5.92 18.91 -9.43
CA MET A 45 4.87 18.12 -8.78
C MET A 45 5.48 17.01 -7.93
N ALA A 46 6.47 16.29 -8.46
CA ALA A 46 7.17 15.23 -7.73
C ALA A 46 7.87 15.80 -6.47
N GLU A 47 8.51 16.96 -6.58
CA GLU A 47 9.14 17.64 -5.44
C GLU A 47 8.12 18.02 -4.35
N ARG A 48 6.96 18.59 -4.73
CA ARG A 48 5.88 18.89 -3.78
C ARG A 48 5.32 17.64 -3.13
N THR A 49 5.19 16.54 -3.86
CA THR A 49 4.78 15.26 -3.30
C THR A 49 5.79 14.75 -2.29
N ALA A 50 7.09 14.89 -2.56
CA ALA A 50 8.14 14.55 -1.63
C ALA A 50 8.08 15.39 -0.34
N GLU A 51 7.87 16.71 -0.46
CA GLU A 51 7.69 17.60 0.70
C GLU A 51 6.47 17.18 1.53
N TYR A 52 5.37 16.84 0.87
CA TYR A 52 4.13 16.44 1.52
C TYR A 52 4.27 15.12 2.28
N VAL A 53 4.79 14.06 1.63
CA VAL A 53 4.97 12.77 2.31
C VAL A 53 6.00 12.86 3.42
N LEU A 54 7.06 13.66 3.24
CA LEU A 54 8.03 13.95 4.29
C LEU A 54 7.38 14.62 5.51
N ASP A 55 6.47 15.57 5.29
CA ASP A 55 5.73 16.23 6.37
C ASP A 55 4.81 15.25 7.10
N LEU A 56 4.15 14.33 6.38
CA LEU A 56 3.39 13.23 7.00
C LEU A 56 4.27 12.36 7.90
N THR A 57 5.46 11.94 7.44
CA THR A 57 6.37 11.13 8.27
C THR A 57 6.79 11.84 9.55
N ARG A 58 6.88 13.16 9.53
CA ARG A 58 7.28 13.98 10.69
C ARG A 58 6.13 14.27 11.63
N THR A 59 4.96 14.60 11.07
CA THR A 59 3.78 15.02 11.85
C THR A 59 3.11 13.83 12.51
N LEU A 60 3.01 12.72 11.81
CA LEU A 60 2.37 11.51 12.31
C LEU A 60 3.33 10.56 13.03
N GLY A 61 4.63 10.62 12.73
CA GLY A 61 5.63 9.76 13.35
C GLY A 61 5.28 8.28 13.22
N ASN A 62 5.21 7.58 14.34
CA ASN A 62 4.90 6.14 14.39
C ASN A 62 3.45 5.80 13.98
N LYS A 63 2.60 6.81 13.78
CA LYS A 63 1.24 6.63 13.27
C LYS A 63 1.16 6.64 11.75
N PHE A 64 2.28 6.70 11.04
CA PHE A 64 2.33 6.63 9.60
C PHE A 64 3.30 5.55 9.14
N ILE A 65 2.78 4.59 8.36
CA ILE A 65 3.56 3.57 7.67
C ILE A 65 3.48 3.85 6.17
N TRP A 66 4.62 4.11 5.57
CA TRP A 66 4.77 4.24 4.13
C TRP A 66 5.35 2.94 3.56
N LEU A 67 4.51 2.14 2.92
CA LEU A 67 4.96 0.98 2.16
C LEU A 67 5.48 1.46 0.80
N LEU A 68 6.71 1.10 0.47
CA LEU A 68 7.31 1.53 -0.79
C LEU A 68 6.66 0.80 -1.96
N GLY A 69 6.18 1.58 -2.93
CA GLY A 69 5.81 1.09 -4.24
C GLY A 69 6.95 1.15 -5.24
N ASN A 70 6.76 0.57 -6.41
CA ASN A 70 7.79 0.57 -7.46
C ASN A 70 8.09 2.00 -7.98
N HIS A 71 7.10 2.90 -7.94
CA HIS A 71 7.29 4.31 -8.27
C HIS A 71 7.91 5.14 -7.14
N ASP A 72 8.10 4.58 -5.94
CA ASP A 72 8.79 5.24 -4.84
C ASP A 72 10.28 4.89 -4.81
N VAL A 73 10.61 3.64 -5.15
CA VAL A 73 11.98 3.08 -5.04
C VAL A 73 13.04 3.94 -5.73
N PRO A 74 12.89 4.39 -7.00
CA PRO A 74 13.92 5.18 -7.68
C PRO A 74 14.15 6.57 -7.06
N TYR A 75 13.23 7.03 -6.23
CA TYR A 75 13.30 8.33 -5.58
C TYR A 75 13.83 8.25 -4.15
N VAL A 76 13.49 7.21 -3.44
CA VAL A 76 13.98 6.94 -2.07
C VAL A 76 15.44 6.45 -2.13
N PHE A 77 15.82 5.74 -3.19
CA PHE A 77 17.17 5.20 -3.42
C PHE A 77 17.74 5.68 -4.78
N PRO A 78 18.04 6.96 -4.91
CA PRO A 78 18.47 7.53 -6.20
C PRO A 78 19.77 6.92 -6.74
N GLU A 79 20.63 6.37 -5.88
CA GLU A 79 21.84 5.63 -6.27
C GLU A 79 21.53 4.31 -7.01
N LEU A 80 20.33 3.77 -6.84
CA LEU A 80 19.84 2.55 -7.51
C LEU A 80 18.82 2.87 -8.62
N TYR A 81 18.74 4.14 -9.05
CA TYR A 81 17.78 4.60 -10.07
C TYR A 81 17.82 3.77 -11.36
N ILE A 82 19.01 3.41 -11.84
CA ILE A 82 19.15 2.66 -13.11
C ILE A 82 18.50 1.28 -13.03
N GLN A 83 18.57 0.62 -11.87
CA GLN A 83 18.01 -0.71 -11.64
C GLN A 83 16.50 -0.66 -11.46
N HIS A 84 15.96 0.43 -10.90
CA HIS A 84 14.58 0.55 -10.45
C HIS A 84 13.76 1.63 -11.16
N ASN A 85 14.29 2.28 -12.22
CA ASN A 85 13.47 3.24 -12.95
C ASN A 85 12.22 2.57 -13.55
N CYS A 86 11.14 3.29 -13.58
CA CYS A 86 9.86 2.84 -14.11
C CYS A 86 9.20 3.93 -14.98
N THR A 87 8.10 3.60 -15.60
CA THR A 87 7.38 4.54 -16.48
C THR A 87 7.03 5.81 -15.72
N GLY A 88 7.36 6.96 -16.30
CA GLY A 88 7.12 8.28 -15.68
C GLY A 88 8.32 8.80 -14.89
N SER A 89 9.23 7.95 -14.41
CA SER A 89 10.40 8.40 -13.68
C SER A 89 11.44 9.07 -14.60
N THR A 90 12.10 10.09 -14.09
CA THR A 90 13.21 10.76 -14.77
C THR A 90 14.34 11.07 -13.79
N VAL A 91 15.56 11.19 -14.30
CA VAL A 91 16.73 11.55 -13.48
C VAL A 91 16.51 12.89 -12.76
N GLU A 92 15.92 13.88 -13.45
CA GLU A 92 15.64 15.18 -12.85
C GLU A 92 14.68 15.06 -11.66
N LYS A 93 13.59 14.27 -11.78
CA LYS A 93 12.70 14.01 -10.66
C LYS A 93 13.44 13.31 -9.53
N ALA A 94 14.22 12.27 -9.83
CA ALA A 94 14.97 11.52 -8.83
C ALA A 94 15.95 12.41 -8.05
N GLU A 95 16.65 13.33 -8.72
CA GLU A 95 17.54 14.30 -8.07
C GLU A 95 16.77 15.26 -7.17
N ARG A 96 15.65 15.84 -7.63
CA ARG A 96 14.85 16.79 -6.85
C ARG A 96 14.22 16.12 -5.63
N VAL A 97 13.52 15.02 -5.84
CA VAL A 97 12.85 14.24 -4.77
C VAL A 97 13.90 13.73 -3.77
N GLY A 98 15.00 13.14 -4.25
CA GLY A 98 16.09 12.68 -3.40
C GLY A 98 16.68 13.81 -2.55
N ASN A 99 16.83 15.01 -3.09
CA ASN A 99 17.29 16.18 -2.32
C ASN A 99 16.34 16.56 -1.17
N VAL A 100 15.05 16.36 -1.35
CA VAL A 100 14.04 16.58 -0.28
C VAL A 100 14.09 15.47 0.75
N LEU A 101 14.00 14.21 0.31
CA LEU A 101 13.86 13.05 1.19
C LEU A 101 15.14 12.75 1.98
N ASN A 102 16.31 12.75 1.34
CA ASN A 102 17.58 12.31 1.95
C ASN A 102 17.99 13.11 3.18
N LYS A 103 17.52 14.35 3.33
CA LYS A 103 17.92 15.21 4.45
C LYS A 103 17.14 14.95 5.73
N ARG A 104 15.92 14.42 5.65
CA ARG A 104 14.98 14.45 6.79
C ARG A 104 14.03 13.26 6.88
N LEU A 105 14.10 12.29 5.98
CA LEU A 105 13.19 11.16 5.97
C LEU A 105 13.33 10.33 7.25
N ASN A 106 12.22 10.12 7.94
CA ASN A 106 12.17 9.16 9.03
C ASN A 106 12.14 7.74 8.44
N ARG A 107 13.28 7.06 8.47
CA ARG A 107 13.44 5.71 7.91
C ARG A 107 12.56 4.67 8.59
N ASP A 108 12.18 4.88 9.85
CA ASP A 108 11.33 3.95 10.59
C ASP A 108 9.89 3.91 10.07
N SER A 109 9.45 4.99 9.42
CA SER A 109 8.14 5.05 8.75
C SER A 109 8.11 4.31 7.41
N VAL A 110 9.27 4.02 6.82
CA VAL A 110 9.39 3.37 5.49
C VAL A 110 9.51 1.87 5.66
N LYS A 111 8.66 1.12 4.97
CA LYS A 111 8.60 -0.35 5.04
C LYS A 111 8.37 -0.95 3.64
N LEU A 112 8.65 -2.23 3.47
CA LEU A 112 8.20 -3.03 2.31
C LEU A 112 6.96 -3.85 2.63
N ALA A 113 6.81 -4.25 3.88
CA ALA A 113 5.61 -4.90 4.40
C ALA A 113 5.33 -4.43 5.82
N TYR A 114 4.08 -4.47 6.20
CA TYR A 114 3.60 -4.25 7.57
C TYR A 114 2.51 -5.26 7.89
N ALA A 115 2.35 -5.64 9.14
CA ALA A 115 1.32 -6.58 9.52
C ALA A 115 0.63 -6.15 10.81
N VAL A 116 -0.66 -6.45 10.86
CA VAL A 116 -1.45 -6.37 12.09
C VAL A 116 -2.07 -7.74 12.35
N THR A 117 -2.16 -8.09 13.62
CA THR A 117 -2.85 -9.31 14.04
C THR A 117 -4.19 -8.92 14.65
N ASP A 118 -5.26 -9.53 14.19
CA ASP A 118 -6.58 -9.32 14.76
C ASP A 118 -6.75 -10.04 16.12
N ARG A 119 -7.91 -9.88 16.76
CA ARG A 119 -8.19 -10.52 18.06
C ARG A 119 -8.31 -12.04 17.96
N SER A 120 -8.58 -12.57 16.78
CA SER A 120 -8.66 -14.03 16.54
C SER A 120 -7.28 -14.65 16.37
N GLY A 121 -6.23 -13.81 16.20
CA GLY A 121 -4.86 -14.25 15.93
C GLY A 121 -4.57 -14.39 14.42
N LEU A 122 -5.46 -13.93 13.54
CA LEU A 122 -5.21 -13.91 12.10
C LEU A 122 -4.39 -12.67 11.71
N ASP A 123 -3.36 -12.89 10.91
CA ASP A 123 -2.51 -11.81 10.40
C ASP A 123 -3.09 -11.22 9.12
N ILE A 124 -3.07 -9.88 9.05
CA ILE A 124 -3.31 -9.10 7.84
C ILE A 124 -1.98 -8.46 7.44
N VAL A 125 -1.46 -8.84 6.29
CA VAL A 125 -0.20 -8.29 5.74
C VAL A 125 -0.54 -7.21 4.71
N PHE A 126 0.08 -6.06 4.89
CA PHE A 126 0.02 -4.92 3.97
C PHE A 126 1.34 -4.87 3.19
N SER A 127 1.27 -4.72 1.90
CA SER A 127 2.40 -4.50 1.02
C SER A 127 1.96 -3.69 -0.20
N HIS A 128 2.91 -3.24 -1.02
CA HIS A 128 2.52 -2.50 -2.22
C HIS A 128 1.82 -3.40 -3.24
N ALA A 129 2.43 -4.52 -3.64
CA ALA A 129 1.95 -5.33 -4.76
C ALA A 129 1.48 -6.75 -4.39
N GLY A 130 1.45 -7.08 -3.10
CA GLY A 130 1.12 -8.42 -2.61
C GLY A 130 2.36 -9.24 -2.27
N VAL A 131 2.13 -10.39 -1.66
CA VAL A 131 3.14 -11.34 -1.20
C VAL A 131 2.86 -12.70 -1.83
N SER A 132 3.87 -13.31 -2.46
CA SER A 132 3.75 -14.65 -3.04
C SER A 132 4.58 -15.69 -2.28
N ASP A 133 4.15 -16.94 -2.31
CA ASP A 133 4.91 -18.08 -1.82
C ASP A 133 6.26 -18.23 -2.55
N TYR A 134 6.32 -17.90 -3.83
CA TYR A 134 7.54 -17.93 -4.63
C TYR A 134 8.73 -17.26 -3.94
N HIS A 135 8.51 -16.08 -3.34
CA HIS A 135 9.56 -15.32 -2.66
C HIS A 135 9.70 -15.66 -1.18
N PHE A 136 8.63 -16.11 -0.53
CA PHE A 136 8.55 -16.16 0.93
C PHE A 136 8.36 -17.56 1.53
N ALA A 137 8.07 -18.58 0.70
CA ALA A 137 7.93 -19.94 1.22
C ALA A 137 9.23 -20.46 1.86
N ASN A 138 9.05 -21.21 2.93
CA ASN A 138 10.16 -21.95 3.52
C ASN A 138 10.60 -23.04 2.53
N PRO A 139 11.87 -23.12 2.14
CA PRO A 139 12.33 -24.09 1.13
C PRO A 139 12.18 -25.57 1.56
N VAL A 140 11.97 -25.84 2.84
CA VAL A 140 11.81 -27.19 3.37
C VAL A 140 10.33 -27.55 3.56
N SER A 141 9.54 -26.67 4.19
CA SER A 141 8.12 -26.94 4.51
C SER A 141 7.15 -26.44 3.46
N GLY A 142 7.57 -25.53 2.57
CA GLY A 142 6.69 -24.86 1.63
C GLY A 142 5.75 -23.82 2.26
N THR A 143 5.80 -23.61 3.60
CA THR A 143 4.91 -22.70 4.29
C THR A 143 5.43 -21.28 4.28
N VAL A 144 4.51 -20.31 4.21
CA VAL A 144 4.77 -18.88 4.41
C VAL A 144 4.34 -18.50 5.82
N SER A 145 5.07 -17.60 6.47
CA SER A 145 4.66 -17.01 7.74
C SER A 145 4.88 -15.51 7.74
N THR A 146 3.99 -14.78 8.37
CA THR A 146 4.07 -13.31 8.51
C THR A 146 5.42 -12.86 9.06
N LYS A 147 5.92 -13.53 10.09
CA LYS A 147 7.24 -13.23 10.66
C LYS A 147 8.35 -13.29 9.60
N LYS A 148 8.38 -14.32 8.75
CA LYS A 148 9.40 -14.43 7.69
C LYS A 148 9.24 -13.41 6.58
N ILE A 149 8.00 -13.04 6.27
CA ILE A 149 7.73 -11.96 5.32
C ILE A 149 8.38 -10.68 5.84
N LEU A 150 8.07 -10.29 7.08
CA LEU A 150 8.59 -9.07 7.68
C LEU A 150 10.12 -9.09 7.79
N GLU A 151 10.72 -10.19 8.30
CA GLU A 151 12.17 -10.34 8.42
C GLU A 151 12.87 -10.20 7.04
N LYS A 152 12.35 -10.84 5.99
CA LYS A 152 12.93 -10.76 4.64
C LYS A 152 12.77 -9.36 4.03
N CYS A 153 11.63 -8.70 4.26
CA CYS A 153 11.38 -7.33 3.83
C CYS A 153 12.29 -6.33 4.56
N ASP A 154 12.45 -6.46 5.86
CA ASP A 154 13.34 -5.61 6.65
C ASP A 154 14.81 -5.78 6.20
N HIS A 155 15.23 -7.02 5.91
CA HIS A 155 16.56 -7.29 5.36
C HIS A 155 16.74 -6.65 3.97
N ALA A 156 15.78 -6.82 3.07
CA ALA A 156 15.84 -6.21 1.73
C ALA A 156 15.92 -4.68 1.83
N LEU A 157 15.08 -4.08 2.68
CA LEU A 157 15.10 -2.63 2.90
C LEU A 157 16.43 -2.15 3.48
N MET A 158 17.02 -2.91 4.40
CA MET A 158 18.35 -2.61 4.94
C MET A 158 19.42 -2.64 3.85
N GLU A 159 19.41 -3.64 2.95
CA GLU A 159 20.35 -3.72 1.82
C GLU A 159 20.19 -2.49 0.90
N MET A 160 18.95 -2.09 0.60
CA MET A 160 18.68 -0.90 -0.19
C MET A 160 19.23 0.38 0.47
N TRP A 161 19.09 0.53 1.81
CA TRP A 161 19.70 1.65 2.55
C TRP A 161 21.22 1.66 2.55
N LEU A 162 21.84 0.52 2.26
CA LEU A 162 23.28 0.38 2.07
C LEU A 162 23.71 0.56 0.61
N GLY A 163 22.80 0.95 -0.28
CA GLY A 163 23.05 1.10 -1.71
C GLY A 163 23.20 -0.24 -2.44
N ARG A 164 22.66 -1.32 -1.89
CA ARG A 164 22.70 -2.65 -2.50
C ARG A 164 21.34 -3.01 -3.03
N ASP A 165 21.31 -3.43 -4.28
CA ASP A 165 20.11 -3.89 -4.95
C ASP A 165 19.60 -5.22 -4.36
N HIS A 166 18.25 -5.40 -4.37
CA HIS A 166 17.63 -6.61 -3.85
C HIS A 166 16.50 -7.12 -4.75
N GLU A 167 16.46 -8.43 -5.02
CA GLU A 167 15.51 -9.06 -5.94
C GLU A 167 14.03 -8.84 -5.61
N LEU A 168 13.68 -8.66 -4.32
CA LEU A 168 12.29 -8.37 -3.90
C LEU A 168 11.72 -7.06 -4.45
N LEU A 169 12.55 -6.20 -5.05
CA LEU A 169 12.13 -4.93 -5.63
C LEU A 169 12.17 -4.97 -7.17
N HIS A 170 12.33 -6.13 -7.77
CA HIS A 170 12.41 -6.29 -9.21
C HIS A 170 11.10 -6.77 -9.84
N ALA A 171 10.86 -6.31 -11.07
CA ALA A 171 9.72 -6.73 -11.87
C ALA A 171 9.80 -8.20 -12.32
N GLY A 172 8.65 -8.86 -12.32
CA GLY A 172 8.45 -10.16 -12.93
C GLY A 172 8.25 -10.07 -14.44
N ARG A 173 8.19 -11.23 -15.12
CA ARG A 173 7.98 -11.32 -16.58
C ARG A 173 6.65 -10.70 -17.01
N SER A 174 5.62 -10.80 -16.20
CA SER A 174 4.32 -10.18 -16.40
C SER A 174 4.39 -8.66 -16.57
N ARG A 175 5.39 -8.03 -15.96
CA ARG A 175 5.67 -6.58 -15.99
C ARG A 175 6.95 -6.25 -16.76
N GLY A 176 7.41 -7.12 -17.64
CA GLY A 176 8.59 -6.90 -18.51
C GLY A 176 9.95 -7.09 -17.84
N GLY A 177 9.97 -7.58 -16.61
CA GLY A 177 11.19 -7.87 -15.86
C GLY A 177 11.76 -9.26 -16.14
N ARG A 178 12.72 -9.68 -15.30
CA ARG A 178 13.46 -10.95 -15.50
C ARG A 178 13.02 -12.05 -14.55
N LEU A 179 12.44 -11.74 -13.42
CA LEU A 179 11.98 -12.71 -12.43
C LEU A 179 10.79 -13.49 -12.98
N SER A 180 10.61 -14.74 -12.54
CA SER A 180 9.43 -15.53 -12.89
C SER A 180 8.16 -14.94 -12.31
N VAL A 181 8.26 -14.44 -11.07
CA VAL A 181 7.21 -13.74 -10.33
C VAL A 181 7.79 -12.41 -9.85
N GLY A 182 7.03 -11.32 -9.96
CA GLY A 182 7.45 -10.01 -9.46
C GLY A 182 7.70 -10.01 -7.96
N GLY A 183 8.64 -9.16 -7.52
CA GLY A 183 8.88 -8.96 -6.10
C GLY A 183 7.75 -8.16 -5.43
N ILE A 184 7.89 -7.88 -4.15
CA ILE A 184 6.84 -7.26 -3.30
C ILE A 184 6.35 -5.89 -3.77
N THR A 185 7.12 -5.21 -4.61
CA THR A 185 6.76 -3.94 -5.24
C THR A 185 6.29 -4.07 -6.70
N TRP A 186 6.29 -5.28 -7.27
CA TRP A 186 6.05 -5.50 -8.69
C TRP A 186 5.18 -6.72 -9.01
N GLN A 187 4.63 -7.40 -8.02
CA GLN A 187 3.79 -8.57 -8.26
C GLN A 187 2.53 -8.16 -9.03
N ASP A 188 2.26 -8.82 -10.14
CA ASP A 188 1.06 -8.56 -10.92
C ASP A 188 -0.13 -9.33 -10.36
N PHE A 189 -1.22 -8.60 -10.05
CA PHE A 189 -2.43 -9.20 -9.48
C PHE A 189 -3.06 -10.24 -10.40
N TYR A 190 -2.99 -10.05 -11.69
CA TYR A 190 -3.68 -10.93 -12.65
C TYR A 190 -2.86 -12.16 -13.08
N TYR A 191 -1.52 -12.08 -13.00
CA TYR A 191 -0.63 -13.09 -13.55
C TYR A 191 0.32 -13.74 -12.55
N ASP A 192 0.69 -13.02 -11.49
CA ASP A 192 1.72 -13.44 -10.54
C ASP A 192 1.16 -13.71 -9.14
N PHE A 193 0.02 -13.09 -8.80
CA PHE A 193 -0.54 -13.18 -7.45
C PHE A 193 -1.23 -14.52 -7.22
N ASP A 194 -0.95 -15.14 -6.08
CA ASP A 194 -1.67 -16.32 -5.59
C ASP A 194 -1.96 -16.16 -4.09
N PRO A 195 -3.23 -16.33 -3.66
CA PRO A 195 -3.61 -16.19 -2.26
C PRO A 195 -2.84 -17.13 -1.33
N LEU A 196 -2.34 -16.59 -0.23
CA LEU A 196 -1.70 -17.42 0.81
C LEU A 196 -2.78 -18.06 1.71
N PRO A 197 -2.64 -19.34 2.07
CA PRO A 197 -3.71 -20.08 2.75
C PRO A 197 -4.15 -19.52 4.13
N GLU A 198 -3.22 -18.90 4.86
CA GLU A 198 -3.42 -18.50 6.26
C GLU A 198 -3.10 -17.03 6.54
N ILE A 199 -2.90 -16.22 5.50
CA ILE A 199 -2.52 -14.82 5.60
C ILE A 199 -3.45 -13.99 4.75
N SER A 200 -4.18 -13.07 5.37
CA SER A 200 -4.93 -12.05 4.66
C SER A 200 -3.99 -10.97 4.12
N GLN A 201 -4.30 -10.41 2.95
CA GLN A 201 -3.44 -9.42 2.32
C GLN A 201 -4.21 -8.19 1.87
N VAL A 202 -3.59 -7.02 2.01
CA VAL A 202 -4.07 -5.75 1.46
C VAL A 202 -2.94 -5.12 0.66
N PHE A 203 -3.19 -4.83 -0.61
CA PHE A 203 -2.18 -4.33 -1.54
C PHE A 203 -2.80 -3.42 -2.61
N GLY A 204 -1.94 -2.82 -3.46
CA GLY A 204 -2.28 -1.94 -4.58
C GLY A 204 -1.61 -2.39 -5.88
N HIS A 205 -0.88 -1.47 -6.56
CA HIS A 205 -0.03 -1.68 -7.73
C HIS A 205 -0.76 -2.06 -9.02
N SER A 206 -1.66 -3.02 -8.99
CA SER A 206 -2.38 -3.49 -10.17
C SER A 206 -3.72 -2.79 -10.26
N HIS A 207 -3.80 -1.76 -11.11
CA HIS A 207 -5.00 -0.95 -11.23
C HIS A 207 -6.24 -1.77 -11.62
N THR A 208 -7.32 -1.56 -10.88
CA THR A 208 -8.65 -2.12 -11.13
C THR A 208 -9.69 -1.02 -11.17
N GLU A 209 -10.82 -1.22 -11.89
CA GLU A 209 -11.90 -0.23 -11.91
C GLU A 209 -12.61 -0.11 -10.57
N GLU A 210 -12.77 -1.26 -9.89
CA GLU A 210 -13.38 -1.41 -8.57
C GLU A 210 -12.43 -2.18 -7.66
N VAL A 211 -12.58 -2.01 -6.35
CA VAL A 211 -11.81 -2.80 -5.37
C VAL A 211 -12.05 -4.29 -5.58
N ALA A 212 -10.97 -5.03 -5.78
CA ALA A 212 -11.03 -6.47 -5.96
C ALA A 212 -10.82 -7.17 -4.61
N VAL A 213 -11.82 -7.95 -4.20
CA VAL A 213 -11.75 -8.74 -2.97
C VAL A 213 -11.95 -10.21 -3.30
N ILE A 214 -10.96 -11.02 -2.96
CA ILE A 214 -10.94 -12.45 -3.25
C ILE A 214 -10.58 -13.27 -2.01
N GLY A 215 -11.21 -14.44 -1.88
CA GLY A 215 -10.86 -15.45 -0.91
C GLY A 215 -9.62 -16.26 -1.31
N LYS A 216 -9.28 -17.24 -0.47
CA LYS A 216 -8.10 -18.12 -0.68
C LYS A 216 -8.17 -18.97 -1.96
N ASN A 217 -9.36 -19.20 -2.51
CA ASN A 217 -9.58 -20.02 -3.71
C ASN A 217 -9.95 -19.17 -4.93
N TRP A 218 -9.62 -17.87 -4.93
CA TRP A 218 -10.02 -16.93 -5.98
C TRP A 218 -11.52 -16.67 -6.09
N ASP A 219 -12.32 -17.14 -5.14
CA ASP A 219 -13.73 -16.80 -5.05
C ASP A 219 -13.89 -15.31 -4.74
N ARG A 220 -14.68 -14.62 -5.55
CA ARG A 220 -14.96 -13.19 -5.35
C ARG A 220 -15.85 -13.01 -4.11
N ILE A 221 -15.39 -12.18 -3.18
CA ILE A 221 -16.16 -11.82 -2.01
C ILE A 221 -16.90 -10.52 -2.31
N TRP A 222 -18.21 -10.55 -2.14
CA TRP A 222 -19.08 -9.40 -2.40
C TRP A 222 -19.34 -8.64 -1.09
N PRO A 223 -19.19 -7.31 -1.10
CA PRO A 223 -19.47 -6.49 0.07
C PRO A 223 -20.97 -6.34 0.30
N SER A 224 -21.32 -5.99 1.54
CA SER A 224 -22.64 -5.45 1.86
C SER A 224 -22.66 -3.95 1.60
N ASP A 225 -23.66 -3.45 0.89
CA ASP A 225 -23.89 -2.02 0.69
C ASP A 225 -24.54 -1.43 1.95
N ASN A 226 -23.90 -0.43 2.55
CA ASN A 226 -24.43 0.28 3.72
C ASN A 226 -25.46 1.37 3.35
N GLY A 227 -25.71 1.60 2.07
CA GLY A 227 -26.68 2.59 1.57
C GLY A 227 -26.25 4.04 1.70
N ASP A 228 -25.03 4.29 2.17
CA ASP A 228 -24.39 5.61 2.25
C ASP A 228 -23.24 5.76 1.26
N GLY A 229 -23.05 4.75 0.38
CA GLY A 229 -21.99 4.67 -0.60
C GLY A 229 -20.71 4.01 -0.09
N SER A 230 -20.66 3.65 1.18
CA SER A 230 -19.62 2.76 1.68
C SER A 230 -20.06 1.31 1.53
N VAL A 231 -19.09 0.44 1.33
CA VAL A 231 -19.30 -1.01 1.30
C VAL A 231 -18.54 -1.65 2.46
N GLU A 232 -19.24 -2.50 3.18
CA GLU A 232 -18.69 -3.21 4.33
C GLU A 232 -18.46 -4.68 3.97
N PHE A 233 -17.26 -5.15 4.26
CA PHE A 233 -16.97 -6.58 4.27
C PHE A 233 -17.12 -7.06 5.72
N ASN A 234 -18.29 -7.61 6.05
CA ASN A 234 -18.52 -8.32 7.31
C ASN A 234 -17.73 -9.63 7.27
N MET A 235 -16.47 -9.51 7.55
CA MET A 235 -15.60 -10.66 7.68
C MET A 235 -15.65 -11.14 9.10
N LEU A 236 -16.33 -12.24 9.30
CA LEU A 236 -15.91 -13.16 10.34
C LEU A 236 -14.56 -13.69 9.85
N PHE A 237 -13.50 -13.29 10.51
CA PHE A 237 -12.10 -13.65 10.19
C PHE A 237 -11.82 -15.15 10.30
N SER A 238 -12.74 -16.00 9.87
CA SER A 238 -12.53 -17.44 9.74
C SER A 238 -11.90 -17.85 8.42
N GLU A 239 -11.78 -16.89 7.46
CA GLU A 239 -11.22 -17.16 6.14
C GLU A 239 -10.25 -16.06 5.72
N THR A 240 -9.20 -16.43 5.00
CA THR A 240 -8.25 -15.47 4.44
C THR A 240 -8.88 -14.65 3.32
N ILE A 241 -8.56 -13.36 3.29
CA ILE A 241 -9.07 -12.42 2.31
C ILE A 241 -7.92 -11.63 1.72
N ASN A 242 -8.04 -11.35 0.42
CA ASN A 242 -7.04 -10.60 -0.30
C ASN A 242 -7.72 -9.41 -0.98
N ILE A 243 -7.23 -8.21 -0.71
CA ILE A 243 -7.83 -6.95 -1.17
C ILE A 243 -6.81 -6.22 -2.04
N ASN A 244 -7.10 -6.10 -3.33
CA ASN A 244 -6.43 -5.13 -4.18
C ASN A 244 -7.22 -3.83 -4.14
N LEU A 245 -6.61 -2.80 -3.53
CA LEU A 245 -7.25 -1.51 -3.27
C LEU A 245 -6.94 -0.47 -4.35
N ASP A 246 -6.01 -0.73 -5.29
CA ASP A 246 -5.67 0.25 -6.31
C ASP A 246 -6.79 0.44 -7.34
N THR A 247 -7.52 1.51 -7.14
CA THR A 247 -8.56 2.00 -8.06
C THR A 247 -8.25 3.42 -8.55
N GLY A 248 -6.98 3.80 -8.49
CA GLY A 248 -6.54 5.16 -8.78
C GLY A 248 -7.04 6.15 -7.75
N LEU A 249 -6.95 5.80 -6.46
CA LEU A 249 -7.38 6.60 -5.32
C LEU A 249 -8.88 6.98 -5.32
N LYS A 250 -9.72 6.24 -6.08
CA LYS A 250 -11.19 6.38 -6.01
C LYS A 250 -11.74 5.86 -4.69
N HIS A 251 -11.05 4.90 -4.09
CA HIS A 251 -11.44 4.27 -2.83
C HIS A 251 -10.30 4.33 -1.82
N TYR A 252 -10.67 4.29 -0.55
CA TYR A 252 -9.78 4.07 0.59
C TYR A 252 -10.45 3.11 1.58
N MET A 253 -9.69 2.55 2.49
CA MET A 253 -10.18 1.54 3.42
C MET A 253 -9.97 1.96 4.87
N VAL A 254 -10.93 1.62 5.72
CA VAL A 254 -10.83 1.74 7.18
C VAL A 254 -11.01 0.37 7.80
N ILE A 255 -10.13 0.01 8.72
CA ILE A 255 -10.27 -1.17 9.56
C ILE A 255 -10.52 -0.68 10.99
N GLU A 256 -11.64 -1.09 11.57
CA GLU A 256 -12.02 -0.74 12.93
C GLU A 256 -12.83 -1.90 13.53
N ASP A 257 -12.52 -2.29 14.77
CA ASP A 257 -13.22 -3.36 15.48
C ASP A 257 -13.46 -4.64 14.65
N GLU A 258 -12.40 -5.06 13.90
CA GLU A 258 -12.42 -6.26 13.04
C GLU A 258 -13.33 -6.14 11.81
N ARG A 259 -13.76 -4.93 11.47
CA ARG A 259 -14.54 -4.65 10.26
C ARG A 259 -13.67 -3.93 9.25
N ILE A 260 -13.81 -4.33 8.01
CA ILE A 260 -13.22 -3.65 6.87
C ILE A 260 -14.32 -2.89 6.15
N THR A 261 -14.17 -1.57 6.07
CA THR A 261 -15.08 -0.72 5.31
C THR A 261 -14.32 0.02 4.24
N ILE A 262 -14.83 -0.02 3.01
CA ILE A 262 -14.28 0.69 1.86
C ILE A 262 -15.19 1.86 1.53
N TYR A 263 -14.59 3.02 1.34
CA TYR A 263 -15.26 4.29 1.09
C TYR A 263 -14.83 4.87 -0.25
N GLU A 264 -15.74 5.54 -0.93
CA GLU A 264 -15.39 6.37 -2.07
C GLU A 264 -14.78 7.71 -1.64
N THR A 265 -13.69 8.12 -2.29
CA THR A 265 -12.97 9.37 -1.97
C THR A 265 -13.80 10.61 -2.25
N ASN A 266 -14.63 10.60 -3.29
CA ASN A 266 -15.41 11.78 -3.73
C ASN A 266 -16.86 11.81 -3.26
N GLU A 267 -17.28 10.90 -2.39
CA GLU A 267 -18.64 10.92 -1.89
C GLU A 267 -18.97 12.16 -1.06
N LYS A 268 -20.11 12.76 -1.38
CA LYS A 268 -20.69 13.79 -0.50
C LYS A 268 -21.32 13.07 0.69
N ARG A 269 -20.76 13.23 1.90
CA ARG A 269 -21.44 12.81 3.14
C ARG A 269 -22.90 13.22 3.07
N LYS A 270 -23.81 12.25 2.92
CA LYS A 270 -25.23 12.48 3.20
C LYS A 270 -25.27 12.84 4.68
N ARG A 271 -25.55 14.11 5.01
CA ARG A 271 -25.74 14.56 6.40
C ARG A 271 -26.76 13.65 7.02
N THR A 272 -26.36 12.84 7.99
CA THR A 272 -27.29 12.08 8.83
C THR A 272 -28.23 13.08 9.48
N ARG A 273 -29.54 12.92 9.23
CA ARG A 273 -30.63 13.70 9.80
C ARG A 273 -30.68 13.46 11.30
N GLY A 274 -29.85 14.14 12.10
CA GLY A 274 -29.76 13.89 13.54
C GLY A 274 -29.27 15.06 14.39
N GLU A 275 -28.67 16.09 13.81
CA GLU A 275 -28.37 17.31 14.58
C GLU A 275 -29.57 18.26 14.56
N ARG A 276 -30.56 17.95 15.39
CA ARG A 276 -31.57 18.95 15.81
C ARG A 276 -30.82 20.00 16.63
N THR A 277 -30.61 21.17 16.02
CA THR A 277 -30.34 22.42 16.73
C THR A 277 -31.25 22.53 17.94
N LYS A 278 -30.66 22.43 19.14
CA LYS A 278 -31.28 23.03 20.33
C LYS A 278 -30.99 24.51 20.26
N GLN A 279 -32.04 25.28 19.97
CA GLN A 279 -32.09 26.71 20.30
C GLN A 279 -32.18 26.89 21.81
#